data_7329282cfcbb5673ce39b56b99e37781
#
_entry.id   7329282cfcbb5673ce39b56b99e37781
#
_cell.length_a   1.000
_cell.length_b   1.000
_cell.length_c   1.000
_cell.angle_alpha   90.00
_cell.angle_beta   90.00
_cell.angle_gamma   90.00
#
_symmetry.space_group_name_H-M   'P 1'
#
loop_
_entity.id
_entity.type
_entity.pdbx_description
1 polymer ?
#
loop_
_entity_poly.entity_id
_entity_poly.type
_entity_poly.pdbx_seq_one_letter_code
_entity_poly.pdbx_strand_id
1 'polypeptide(L)'
;MPRRGFIPKREVLPDPVYGTVIVTKLINQIMLDGKRGVAQQVCYSAFEMIAEKSGKEANEVFQAALANVMPQLEVKARRVGGATYQVPMEIRPERRQTLALRWIVDFSRTRGEKTMAERLAAELLDASANTGNAVRRKEEMHRMAEANKAFAHYRW
;
A
#
# COMPACT_ATOMS: atom_id res chain seq x y z
N MET A 1 -7.02 6.86 -25.99
CA MET A 1 -7.68 6.16 -24.85
C MET A 1 -9.10 5.79 -25.26
N PRO A 2 -9.56 4.56 -25.09
CA PRO A 2 -10.93 4.19 -25.42
C PRO A 2 -11.89 4.91 -24.48
N ARG A 3 -12.86 5.62 -25.00
CA ARG A 3 -13.91 6.29 -24.23
C ARG A 3 -15.04 5.34 -23.84
N ARG A 4 -15.24 4.31 -24.63
CA ARG A 4 -16.25 3.26 -24.44
C ARG A 4 -15.62 1.94 -24.82
N GLY A 5 -15.67 0.96 -23.97
CA GLY A 5 -15.17 -0.36 -24.24
C GLY A 5 -14.36 -0.95 -23.10
N PHE A 6 -14.23 -2.25 -23.11
CA PHE A 6 -13.46 -3.01 -22.13
C PHE A 6 -11.95 -2.80 -22.37
N ILE A 7 -11.25 -2.41 -21.34
CA ILE A 7 -9.78 -2.32 -21.35
C ILE A 7 -9.26 -3.56 -20.62
N PRO A 8 -8.60 -4.50 -21.31
CA PRO A 8 -8.05 -5.68 -20.66
C PRO A 8 -6.96 -5.25 -19.68
N LYS A 9 -7.03 -5.77 -18.45
CA LYS A 9 -5.96 -5.58 -17.47
C LYS A 9 -4.75 -6.42 -17.89
N ARG A 10 -3.56 -5.82 -17.87
CA ARG A 10 -2.32 -6.57 -18.10
C ARG A 10 -2.10 -7.52 -16.93
N GLU A 11 -1.79 -8.76 -17.23
CA GLU A 11 -1.39 -9.74 -16.23
C GLU A 11 -0.01 -9.37 -15.67
N VAL A 12 0.10 -9.46 -14.35
CA VAL A 12 1.36 -9.23 -13.63
C VAL A 12 1.97 -10.59 -13.35
N LEU A 13 3.14 -10.86 -13.94
CA LEU A 13 3.88 -12.08 -13.69
C LEU A 13 4.40 -12.11 -12.24
N PRO A 14 4.44 -13.29 -11.60
CA PRO A 14 5.01 -13.44 -10.27
C PRO A 14 6.51 -13.10 -10.27
N ASP A 15 7.01 -12.72 -9.12
CA ASP A 15 8.43 -12.44 -8.94
C ASP A 15 9.26 -13.73 -9.05
N PRO A 16 10.40 -13.73 -9.76
CA PRO A 16 11.20 -14.94 -9.96
C PRO A 16 11.84 -15.49 -8.68
N VAL A 17 12.09 -14.66 -7.67
CA VAL A 17 12.75 -15.05 -6.42
C VAL A 17 11.72 -15.52 -5.39
N TYR A 18 10.68 -14.72 -5.17
CA TYR A 18 9.66 -14.99 -4.13
C TYR A 18 8.39 -15.66 -4.67
N GLY A 19 8.26 -15.86 -5.98
CA GLY A 19 7.14 -16.56 -6.61
C GLY A 19 5.76 -15.89 -6.45
N THR A 20 5.69 -14.66 -5.92
CA THR A 20 4.43 -13.99 -5.60
C THR A 20 4.19 -12.73 -6.44
N VAL A 21 2.96 -12.59 -6.93
CA VAL A 21 2.51 -11.40 -7.69
C VAL A 21 2.55 -10.13 -6.82
N ILE A 22 2.38 -10.26 -5.51
CA ILE A 22 2.36 -9.12 -4.59
C ILE A 22 3.73 -8.47 -4.50
N VAL A 23 4.80 -9.26 -4.48
CA VAL A 23 6.18 -8.75 -4.51
C VAL A 23 6.46 -8.00 -5.81
N THR A 24 6.02 -8.52 -6.95
CA THR A 24 6.11 -7.79 -8.22
C THR A 24 5.38 -6.45 -8.18
N LYS A 25 4.19 -6.39 -7.57
CA LYS A 25 3.45 -5.14 -7.40
C LYS A 25 4.19 -4.16 -6.47
N LEU A 26 4.84 -4.66 -5.41
CA LEU A 26 5.68 -3.84 -4.54
C LEU A 26 6.87 -3.25 -5.31
N ILE A 27 7.60 -4.07 -6.08
CA ILE A 27 8.70 -3.63 -6.93
C ILE A 27 8.24 -2.55 -7.92
N ASN A 28 7.08 -2.74 -8.56
CA ASN A 28 6.51 -1.76 -9.48
C ASN A 28 6.14 -0.44 -8.77
N GLN A 29 5.78 -0.48 -7.49
CA GLN A 29 5.48 0.72 -6.70
C GLN A 29 6.75 1.44 -6.24
N ILE A 30 7.85 0.70 -5.97
CA ILE A 30 9.15 1.27 -5.62
C ILE A 30 9.80 1.93 -6.85
N MET A 31 9.56 1.37 -8.03
CA MET A 31 10.21 1.77 -9.28
C MET A 31 9.98 3.25 -9.60
N LEU A 32 11.07 3.96 -9.93
CA LEU A 32 11.07 5.31 -10.47
C LEU A 32 11.74 5.30 -11.85
N ASP A 33 11.27 6.14 -12.75
CA ASP A 33 11.84 6.36 -14.10
C ASP A 33 12.01 5.07 -14.94
N GLY A 34 11.18 4.05 -14.66
CA GLY A 34 11.26 2.75 -15.34
C GLY A 34 12.48 1.89 -14.93
N LYS A 35 13.25 2.28 -13.92
CA LYS A 35 14.45 1.55 -13.45
C LYS A 35 14.10 0.33 -12.61
N ARG A 36 13.54 -0.71 -13.26
CA ARG A 36 13.05 -1.91 -12.58
C ARG A 36 14.15 -2.70 -11.87
N GLY A 37 15.35 -2.83 -12.46
CA GLY A 37 16.46 -3.56 -11.85
C GLY A 37 16.89 -2.96 -10.51
N VAL A 38 16.96 -1.62 -10.41
CA VAL A 38 17.25 -0.93 -9.15
C VAL A 38 16.15 -1.18 -8.11
N ALA A 39 14.87 -1.13 -8.52
CA ALA A 39 13.76 -1.38 -7.62
C ALA A 39 13.73 -2.83 -7.10
N GLN A 40 14.11 -3.81 -7.94
CA GLN A 40 14.28 -5.21 -7.53
C GLN A 40 15.39 -5.35 -6.49
N GLN A 41 16.55 -4.76 -6.75
CA GLN A 41 17.68 -4.78 -5.82
C GLN A 41 17.30 -4.17 -4.46
N VAL A 42 16.63 -3.01 -4.45
CA VAL A 42 16.15 -2.38 -3.22
C VAL A 42 15.18 -3.30 -2.46
N CYS A 43 14.25 -3.93 -3.17
CA CYS A 43 13.27 -4.83 -2.55
C CYS A 43 13.95 -6.07 -1.95
N TYR A 44 14.84 -6.71 -2.67
CA TYR A 44 15.55 -7.92 -2.22
C TYR A 44 16.48 -7.62 -1.04
N SER A 45 17.27 -6.55 -1.11
CA SER A 45 18.10 -6.12 0.01
C SER A 45 17.28 -5.77 1.25
N ALA A 46 16.11 -5.15 1.08
CA ALA A 46 15.20 -4.90 2.21
C ALA A 46 14.69 -6.20 2.83
N PHE A 47 14.35 -7.19 2.02
CA PHE A 47 13.88 -8.49 2.50
C PHE A 47 14.98 -9.30 3.21
N GLU A 48 16.22 -9.25 2.73
CA GLU A 48 17.37 -9.82 3.42
C GLU A 48 17.56 -9.19 4.81
N MET A 49 17.52 -7.86 4.90
CA MET A 49 17.61 -7.15 6.19
C MET A 49 16.45 -7.48 7.14
N ILE A 50 15.24 -7.71 6.62
CA ILE A 50 14.09 -8.15 7.44
C ILE A 50 14.33 -9.54 8.01
N ALA A 51 14.81 -10.47 7.19
CA ALA A 51 15.11 -11.83 7.62
C ALA A 51 16.21 -11.84 8.71
N GLU A 52 17.27 -11.05 8.53
CA GLU A 52 18.35 -10.90 9.53
C GLU A 52 17.85 -10.33 10.86
N LYS A 53 17.03 -9.27 10.81
CA LYS A 53 16.57 -8.57 12.01
C LYS A 53 15.44 -9.30 12.76
N SER A 54 14.51 -9.93 12.03
CA SER A 54 13.34 -10.56 12.62
C SER A 54 13.52 -12.05 12.92
N GLY A 55 14.50 -12.71 12.26
CA GLY A 55 14.66 -14.16 12.30
C GLY A 55 13.49 -14.95 11.66
N LYS A 56 12.59 -14.24 10.95
CA LYS A 56 11.42 -14.80 10.27
C LYS A 56 11.61 -14.71 8.76
N GLU A 57 10.84 -15.49 8.03
CA GLU A 57 10.80 -15.36 6.58
C GLU A 57 10.29 -13.96 6.18
N ALA A 58 11.04 -13.26 5.33
CA ALA A 58 10.73 -11.89 4.92
C ALA A 58 9.34 -11.77 4.26
N ASN A 59 8.92 -12.80 3.53
CA ASN A 59 7.61 -12.84 2.89
C ASN A 59 6.46 -12.89 3.92
N GLU A 60 6.62 -13.61 5.03
CA GLU A 60 5.63 -13.65 6.12
C GLU A 60 5.49 -12.29 6.79
N VAL A 61 6.62 -11.64 7.10
CA VAL A 61 6.64 -10.29 7.68
C VAL A 61 5.99 -9.30 6.72
N PHE A 62 6.27 -9.38 5.43
CA PHE A 62 5.65 -8.53 4.41
C PHE A 62 4.14 -8.75 4.31
N GLN A 63 3.66 -9.99 4.33
CA GLN A 63 2.23 -10.29 4.29
C GLN A 63 1.52 -9.78 5.54
N ALA A 64 2.12 -9.94 6.73
CA ALA A 64 1.59 -9.39 7.97
C ALA A 64 1.53 -7.85 7.94
N ALA A 65 2.61 -7.20 7.49
CA ALA A 65 2.64 -5.75 7.31
C ALA A 65 1.53 -5.27 6.34
N LEU A 66 1.38 -5.95 5.21
CA LEU A 66 0.36 -5.62 4.22
C LEU A 66 -1.06 -5.76 4.80
N ALA A 67 -1.33 -6.85 5.52
CA ALA A 67 -2.63 -7.06 6.17
C ALA A 67 -2.95 -5.95 7.20
N ASN A 68 -1.95 -5.53 7.98
CA ASN A 68 -2.09 -4.47 8.97
C ASN A 68 -2.32 -3.09 8.34
N VAL A 69 -1.79 -2.81 7.16
CA VAL A 69 -1.90 -1.52 6.48
C VAL A 69 -3.13 -1.44 5.57
N MET A 70 -3.69 -2.56 5.09
CA MET A 70 -4.83 -2.56 4.19
C MET A 70 -6.07 -1.88 4.81
N PRO A 71 -6.58 -0.76 4.20
CA PRO A 71 -7.78 -0.11 4.69
C PRO A 71 -9.05 -0.81 4.22
N GLN A 72 -10.10 -0.79 5.02
CA GLN A 72 -11.43 -1.29 4.67
C GLN A 72 -12.33 -0.19 4.09
N LEU A 73 -12.16 1.04 4.57
CA LEU A 73 -12.96 2.21 4.21
C LEU A 73 -12.07 3.31 3.63
N GLU A 74 -12.60 4.04 2.67
CA GLU A 74 -12.05 5.30 2.17
C GLU A 74 -13.14 6.38 2.17
N VAL A 75 -12.72 7.63 2.13
CA VAL A 75 -13.62 8.77 2.05
C VAL A 75 -13.51 9.39 0.67
N LYS A 76 -14.64 9.55 -0.02
CA LYS A 76 -14.72 10.22 -1.33
C LYS A 76 -15.50 11.52 -1.23
N ALA A 77 -14.96 12.57 -1.80
CA ALA A 77 -15.65 13.83 -1.94
C ALA A 77 -16.81 13.69 -2.94
N ARG A 78 -18.03 14.04 -2.51
CA ARG A 78 -19.24 14.09 -3.35
C ARG A 78 -19.87 15.47 -3.23
N ARG A 79 -20.25 16.06 -4.36
CA ARG A 79 -20.92 17.35 -4.40
C ARG A 79 -22.42 17.14 -4.47
N VAL A 80 -23.14 17.63 -3.45
CA VAL A 80 -24.61 17.54 -3.35
C VAL A 80 -25.15 18.92 -3.03
N GLY A 81 -26.03 19.45 -3.88
CA GLY A 81 -26.66 20.75 -3.66
C GLY A 81 -25.69 21.92 -3.50
N GLY A 82 -24.51 21.88 -4.16
CA GLY A 82 -23.49 22.92 -4.07
C GLY A 82 -22.46 22.75 -2.93
N ALA A 83 -22.74 21.93 -1.92
CA ALA A 83 -21.80 21.58 -0.86
C ALA A 83 -21.01 20.29 -1.19
N THR A 84 -19.77 20.20 -0.72
CA THR A 84 -18.93 19.00 -0.89
C THR A 84 -18.90 18.22 0.41
N TYR A 85 -19.36 16.98 0.35
CA TYR A 85 -19.40 16.06 1.49
C TYR A 85 -18.35 14.97 1.32
N GLN A 86 -17.73 14.57 2.43
CA GLN A 86 -16.81 13.43 2.49
C GLN A 86 -17.63 12.16 2.78
N VAL A 87 -17.87 11.35 1.77
CA VAL A 87 -18.73 10.17 1.88
C VAL A 87 -17.89 8.92 2.11
N PRO A 88 -18.10 8.18 3.22
CA PRO A 88 -17.40 6.93 3.48
C PRO A 88 -17.89 5.83 2.54
N MET A 89 -16.94 5.09 1.97
CA MET A 89 -17.19 4.00 1.03
C MET A 89 -16.30 2.80 1.34
N GLU A 90 -16.83 1.61 1.14
CA GLU A 90 -16.02 0.39 1.18
C GLU A 90 -15.07 0.32 -0.02
N ILE A 91 -13.87 -0.18 0.24
CA ILE A 91 -12.82 -0.28 -0.78
C ILE A 91 -12.84 -1.70 -1.37
N ARG A 92 -12.77 -1.81 -2.70
CA ARG A 92 -12.61 -3.09 -3.38
C ARG A 92 -11.27 -3.75 -3.01
N PRO A 93 -11.19 -5.10 -2.92
CA PRO A 93 -9.97 -5.80 -2.48
C PRO A 93 -8.70 -5.42 -3.25
N GLU A 94 -8.78 -5.31 -4.57
CA GLU A 94 -7.64 -4.90 -5.41
C GLU A 94 -7.11 -3.50 -5.07
N ARG A 95 -8.04 -2.58 -4.74
CA ARG A 95 -7.69 -1.21 -4.37
C ARG A 95 -7.12 -1.14 -2.96
N ARG A 96 -7.62 -1.97 -2.00
CA ARG A 96 -7.05 -2.08 -0.65
C ARG A 96 -5.57 -2.44 -0.73
N GLN A 97 -5.24 -3.46 -1.52
CA GLN A 97 -3.85 -3.88 -1.75
C GLN A 97 -3.00 -2.77 -2.36
N THR A 98 -3.53 -2.08 -3.38
CA THR A 98 -2.81 -0.99 -4.05
C THR A 98 -2.54 0.19 -3.12
N LEU A 99 -3.51 0.57 -2.27
CA LEU A 99 -3.36 1.64 -1.29
C LEU A 99 -2.33 1.27 -0.23
N ALA A 100 -2.37 0.05 0.29
CA ALA A 100 -1.41 -0.41 1.28
C ALA A 100 0.03 -0.40 0.74
N LEU A 101 0.26 -0.94 -0.45
CA LEU A 101 1.57 -0.92 -1.10
C LEU A 101 2.08 0.51 -1.33
N ARG A 102 1.21 1.40 -1.79
CA ARG A 102 1.54 2.81 -1.98
C ARG A 102 1.95 3.47 -0.67
N TRP A 103 1.16 3.33 0.38
CA TRP A 103 1.46 3.95 1.68
C TRP A 103 2.76 3.41 2.27
N ILE A 104 3.01 2.11 2.22
CA ILE A 104 4.28 1.53 2.67
C ILE A 104 5.46 2.19 1.95
N VAL A 105 5.40 2.30 0.62
CA VAL A 105 6.51 2.90 -0.16
C VAL A 105 6.63 4.41 0.08
N ASP A 106 5.51 5.14 0.11
CA ASP A 106 5.53 6.59 0.32
C ASP A 106 6.09 6.95 1.70
N PHE A 107 5.67 6.24 2.76
CA PHE A 107 6.20 6.47 4.11
C PHE A 107 7.63 5.96 4.28
N SER A 108 8.03 4.88 3.60
CA SER A 108 9.44 4.48 3.56
C SER A 108 10.33 5.60 2.99
N ARG A 109 9.87 6.30 1.96
CA ARG A 109 10.65 7.41 1.37
C ARG A 109 10.84 8.60 2.32
N THR A 110 9.93 8.80 3.27
CA THR A 110 9.99 9.91 4.24
C THR A 110 10.82 9.58 5.49
N ARG A 111 11.28 8.34 5.64
CA ARG A 111 12.10 7.92 6.78
C ARG A 111 13.52 8.51 6.72
N GLY A 112 14.18 8.56 7.87
CA GLY A 112 15.49 9.15 8.03
C GLY A 112 16.69 8.23 7.80
N GLU A 113 16.47 6.92 7.56
CA GLU A 113 17.54 5.96 7.30
C GLU A 113 18.31 6.31 6.01
N LYS A 114 19.53 5.83 5.87
CA LYS A 114 20.45 6.24 4.79
C LYS A 114 19.99 5.72 3.43
N THR A 115 19.72 4.44 3.31
CA THR A 115 19.37 3.79 2.04
C THR A 115 17.88 3.50 1.93
N MET A 116 17.34 3.42 0.70
CA MET A 116 15.94 3.08 0.49
C MET A 116 15.62 1.65 0.95
N ALA A 117 16.56 0.73 0.88
CA ALA A 117 16.40 -0.64 1.37
C ALA A 117 16.23 -0.66 2.89
N GLU A 118 17.05 0.08 3.63
CA GLU A 118 16.93 0.23 5.09
C GLU A 118 15.59 0.85 5.50
N ARG A 119 15.17 1.92 4.79
CA ARG A 119 13.89 2.60 5.02
C ARG A 119 12.70 1.67 4.80
N LEU A 120 12.73 0.90 3.71
CA LEU A 120 11.67 -0.05 3.39
C LEU A 120 11.63 -1.20 4.41
N ALA A 121 12.78 -1.75 4.78
CA ALA A 121 12.86 -2.80 5.79
C ALA A 121 12.32 -2.33 7.15
N ALA A 122 12.71 -1.14 7.59
CA ALA A 122 12.24 -0.58 8.85
C ALA A 122 10.72 -0.33 8.84
N GLU A 123 10.16 0.24 7.75
CA GLU A 123 8.71 0.46 7.65
C GLU A 123 7.92 -0.85 7.63
N LEU A 124 8.43 -1.89 6.94
CA LEU A 124 7.78 -3.21 6.93
C LEU A 124 7.81 -3.90 8.29
N LEU A 125 8.91 -3.79 9.04
CA LEU A 125 9.01 -4.32 10.39
C LEU A 125 8.03 -3.61 11.34
N ASP A 126 8.01 -2.27 11.32
CA ASP A 126 7.06 -1.48 12.10
C ASP A 126 5.60 -1.82 11.75
N ALA A 127 5.29 -1.89 10.46
CA ALA A 127 3.95 -2.23 9.99
C ALA A 127 3.54 -3.67 10.38
N SER A 128 4.46 -4.63 10.39
CA SER A 128 4.19 -6.00 10.84
C SER A 128 3.84 -6.05 12.33
N ALA A 129 4.43 -5.16 13.14
CA ALA A 129 4.12 -4.96 14.56
C ALA A 129 2.88 -4.06 14.79
N ASN A 130 2.12 -3.74 13.74
CA ASN A 130 0.95 -2.84 13.75
C ASN A 130 1.29 -1.42 14.25
N THR A 131 2.48 -0.93 13.93
CA THR A 131 2.98 0.39 14.23
C THR A 131 3.47 1.08 12.95
N GLY A 132 4.05 2.28 13.07
CA GLY A 132 4.60 2.99 11.92
C GLY A 132 3.61 3.92 11.23
N ASN A 133 4.12 4.69 10.27
CA ASN A 133 3.35 5.76 9.63
C ASN A 133 2.31 5.23 8.63
N ALA A 134 2.58 4.12 7.97
CA ALA A 134 1.64 3.47 7.06
C ALA A 134 0.38 2.98 7.80
N VAL A 135 0.55 2.39 9.00
CA VAL A 135 -0.57 1.96 9.85
C VAL A 135 -1.34 3.17 10.37
N ARG A 136 -0.65 4.21 10.85
CA ARG A 136 -1.30 5.48 11.26
C ARG A 136 -2.16 6.07 10.15
N ARG A 137 -1.69 6.00 8.91
CA ARG A 137 -2.46 6.48 7.74
C ARG A 137 -3.75 5.70 7.54
N LYS A 138 -3.73 4.38 7.72
CA LYS A 138 -4.96 3.56 7.72
C LYS A 138 -5.92 4.02 8.81
N GLU A 139 -5.42 4.20 10.03
CA GLU A 139 -6.23 4.61 11.18
C GLU A 139 -6.85 6.01 10.98
N GLU A 140 -6.09 6.97 10.44
CA GLU A 140 -6.60 8.28 10.06
C GLU A 140 -7.73 8.19 9.04
N MET A 141 -7.55 7.35 8.01
CA MET A 141 -8.57 7.14 6.98
C MET A 141 -9.86 6.55 7.59
N HIS A 142 -9.73 5.54 8.47
CA HIS A 142 -10.87 4.95 9.17
C HIS A 142 -11.54 5.95 10.11
N ARG A 143 -10.78 6.75 10.85
CA ARG A 143 -11.30 7.82 11.72
C ARG A 143 -12.07 8.87 10.93
N MET A 144 -11.55 9.29 9.77
CA MET A 144 -12.26 10.20 8.88
C MET A 144 -13.57 9.57 8.34
N ALA A 145 -13.54 8.29 8.00
CA ALA A 145 -14.74 7.58 7.53
C ALA A 145 -15.79 7.47 8.63
N GLU A 146 -15.39 7.21 9.86
CA GLU A 146 -16.28 7.13 11.02
C GLU A 146 -16.88 8.50 11.36
N ALA A 147 -16.07 9.55 11.39
CA ALA A 147 -16.55 10.92 11.62
C ALA A 147 -17.58 11.39 10.59
N ASN A 148 -17.48 10.89 9.35
CA ASN A 148 -18.39 11.23 8.25
C ASN A 148 -19.50 10.18 8.03
N LYS A 149 -19.69 9.25 8.96
CA LYS A 149 -20.68 8.16 8.86
C LYS A 149 -22.11 8.66 8.59
N ALA A 150 -22.47 9.82 9.10
CA ALA A 150 -23.77 10.46 8.87
C ALA A 150 -24.06 10.71 7.38
N PHE A 151 -23.03 10.88 6.54
CA PHE A 151 -23.15 11.13 5.11
C PHE A 151 -23.12 9.86 4.25
N ALA A 152 -23.11 8.68 4.85
CA ALA A 152 -23.07 7.40 4.13
C ALA A 152 -24.25 7.20 3.17
N HIS A 153 -25.41 7.82 3.42
CA HIS A 153 -26.58 7.76 2.56
C HIS A 153 -26.40 8.51 1.21
N TYR A 154 -25.39 9.35 1.05
CA TYR A 154 -25.01 9.96 -0.23
C TYR A 154 -24.14 9.04 -1.12
N ARG A 155 -24.08 7.76 -0.79
CA ARG A 155 -23.37 6.72 -1.55
C ARG A 155 -24.26 6.22 -2.70
N TRP A 156 -24.03 6.72 -3.90
CA TRP A 156 -24.57 6.21 -5.17
C TRP A 156 -23.46 6.04 -6.20
#